data_15abea6e23d75cdfe148650d36d81857
#
_entry.id   15abea6e23d75cdfe148650d36d81857
#
_cell.length_a   1.000
_cell.length_b   1.000
_cell.length_c   1.000
_cell.angle_alpha   90.00
_cell.angle_beta   90.00
_cell.angle_gamma   90.00
#
_symmetry.space_group_name_H-M   'P 1'
#
loop_
_entity.id
_entity.type
_entity.pdbx_description
1 polymer ?
#
loop_
_entity_poly.entity_id
_entity_poly.type
_entity_poly.pdbx_seq_one_letter_code
_entity_poly.pdbx_strand_id
1 'polypeptide(L)'
;MNAPLVIAGAGIGGLAAAVALAQAGHRVVVFERANALSEVGAGLQLSPNACKCLDQLGVLEAIRKTASAPESIRIRSARSGKALARIPLGSAASARYGAPYLLSHRADLQRALYDKACSLPSVEVRFGHSFIGSHVDDAGNLRVTFQADYGRNLTLQAKALVGADGVWSRVRETLHGHATAQFSGRTAYRATLRADQVDPSLLRDTGLWLGKNAHLVHYPIRQKNAFNIVALVAEDWNEQDWSAPADRISLLNRFAQWAPDARRLLETPDSWLKWALCGVSATYPWTQGKTVLIGDAAHAMLPFAAQGAAMAIEDALVLANVLTPENTETADALREFERQRRERVLKVQKTAEENGRIYHMSGLLALGRDTVLRMYSPESLSARMDWIYGWTPPS
;
A
#
# COMPACT_ATOMS: atom_id res chain seq x y z
N MET A 1 -3.73 -1.56 35.85
CA MET A 1 -4.18 -1.45 34.44
C MET A 1 -3.13 -2.11 33.56
N ASN A 2 -3.51 -3.01 32.66
CA ASN A 2 -2.55 -3.64 31.75
C ASN A 2 -1.90 -2.59 30.84
N ALA A 3 -0.59 -2.73 30.57
CA ALA A 3 0.14 -1.84 29.66
C ALA A 3 -0.50 -1.89 28.25
N PRO A 4 -0.62 -0.75 27.54
CA PRO A 4 -1.22 -0.69 26.22
C PRO A 4 -0.33 -1.35 25.16
N LEU A 5 -0.92 -1.69 24.03
CA LEU A 5 -0.19 -1.87 22.78
C LEU A 5 0.16 -0.50 22.22
N VAL A 6 1.41 -0.32 21.81
CA VAL A 6 1.90 0.95 21.26
C VAL A 6 2.18 0.77 19.78
N ILE A 7 1.63 1.66 18.96
CA ILE A 7 1.83 1.66 17.50
C ILE A 7 2.61 2.92 17.11
N ALA A 8 3.70 2.76 16.40
CA ALA A 8 4.46 3.84 15.79
C ALA A 8 4.02 4.01 14.33
N GLY A 9 3.33 5.13 14.02
CA GLY A 9 2.82 5.50 12.71
C GLY A 9 1.29 5.37 12.57
N ALA A 10 0.62 6.47 12.17
CA ALA A 10 -0.81 6.54 11.85
C ALA A 10 -1.08 6.45 10.33
N GLY A 11 -0.25 5.69 9.60
CA GLY A 11 -0.52 5.31 8.23
C GLY A 11 -1.64 4.27 8.12
N ILE A 12 -1.96 3.82 6.91
CA ILE A 12 -3.02 2.83 6.65
C ILE A 12 -2.83 1.57 7.51
N GLY A 13 -1.60 1.01 7.55
CA GLY A 13 -1.30 -0.19 8.35
C GLY A 13 -1.46 0.02 9.84
N GLY A 14 -0.93 1.14 10.38
CA GLY A 14 -1.00 1.45 11.80
C GLY A 14 -2.43 1.72 12.29
N LEU A 15 -3.22 2.47 11.53
CA LEU A 15 -4.63 2.71 11.86
C LEU A 15 -5.49 1.44 11.72
N ALA A 16 -5.25 0.63 10.69
CA ALA A 16 -5.90 -0.68 10.56
C ALA A 16 -5.58 -1.59 11.75
N ALA A 17 -4.29 -1.65 12.18
CA ALA A 17 -3.87 -2.40 13.35
C ALA A 17 -4.49 -1.84 14.64
N ALA A 18 -4.60 -0.52 14.79
CA ALA A 18 -5.25 0.08 15.94
C ALA A 18 -6.73 -0.35 16.07
N VAL A 19 -7.45 -0.32 14.95
CA VAL A 19 -8.86 -0.77 14.92
C VAL A 19 -8.96 -2.26 15.23
N ALA A 20 -8.18 -3.11 14.55
CA ALA A 20 -8.22 -4.56 14.73
C ALA A 20 -7.88 -4.99 16.17
N LEU A 21 -6.79 -4.45 16.72
CA LEU A 21 -6.36 -4.76 18.09
C LEU A 21 -7.34 -4.24 19.14
N ALA A 22 -7.97 -3.10 18.91
CA ALA A 22 -9.01 -2.57 19.79
C ALA A 22 -10.28 -3.43 19.76
N GLN A 23 -10.67 -3.92 18.58
CA GLN A 23 -11.77 -4.87 18.42
C GLN A 23 -11.47 -6.22 19.10
N ALA A 24 -10.20 -6.63 19.15
CA ALA A 24 -9.74 -7.79 19.91
C ALA A 24 -9.60 -7.54 21.42
N GLY A 25 -10.05 -6.39 21.95
CA GLY A 25 -10.11 -6.08 23.37
C GLY A 25 -8.85 -5.43 23.97
N HIS A 26 -7.91 -5.00 23.14
CA HIS A 26 -6.71 -4.30 23.62
C HIS A 26 -6.92 -2.81 23.80
N ARG A 27 -6.21 -2.22 24.78
CA ARG A 27 -5.95 -0.79 24.82
C ARG A 27 -4.80 -0.47 23.89
N VAL A 28 -4.99 0.51 22.99
CA VAL A 28 -4.03 0.88 21.94
C VAL A 28 -3.70 2.36 22.00
N VAL A 29 -2.42 2.71 21.91
CA VAL A 29 -1.96 4.09 21.75
C VAL A 29 -1.15 4.18 20.45
N VAL A 30 -1.60 5.01 19.52
CA VAL A 30 -0.94 5.27 18.25
C VAL A 30 -0.18 6.59 18.33
N PHE A 31 1.07 6.59 17.94
CA PHE A 31 1.89 7.80 17.83
C PHE A 31 2.22 8.09 16.37
N GLU A 32 2.00 9.32 15.94
CA GLU A 32 2.28 9.80 14.59
C GLU A 32 3.21 11.03 14.66
N ARG A 33 4.24 11.03 13.84
CA ARG A 33 5.22 12.12 13.78
C ARG A 33 4.66 13.41 13.19
N ALA A 34 3.73 13.32 12.25
CA ALA A 34 3.07 14.49 11.70
C ALA A 34 2.10 15.10 12.71
N ASN A 35 1.86 16.41 12.62
CA ASN A 35 0.96 17.14 13.53
C ASN A 35 -0.53 16.93 13.17
N ALA A 36 -0.82 16.40 12.01
CA ALA A 36 -2.16 16.06 11.55
C ALA A 36 -2.09 15.02 10.42
N LEU A 37 -3.23 14.41 10.09
CA LEU A 37 -3.35 13.64 8.86
C LEU A 37 -3.15 14.59 7.68
N SER A 38 -2.21 14.25 6.79
CA SER A 38 -1.95 15.03 5.59
C SER A 38 -2.65 14.39 4.38
N GLU A 39 -3.17 15.23 3.48
CA GLU A 39 -3.73 14.78 2.20
C GLU A 39 -2.65 14.34 1.20
N VAL A 40 -1.46 13.99 1.66
CA VAL A 40 -0.38 13.54 0.78
C VAL A 40 -0.72 12.17 0.22
N GLY A 41 -0.94 12.11 -1.07
CA GLY A 41 -1.11 10.81 -1.70
C GLY A 41 -1.79 10.86 -3.05
N ALA A 42 -1.59 9.78 -3.78
CA ALA A 42 -2.24 9.48 -5.04
C ALA A 42 -3.39 8.48 -4.79
N GLY A 43 -4.07 8.12 -5.85
CA GLY A 43 -5.00 7.01 -5.83
C GLY A 43 -4.33 5.71 -5.42
N LEU A 44 -5.09 4.81 -4.85
CA LEU A 44 -4.72 3.43 -4.57
C LEU A 44 -5.85 2.47 -4.98
N GLN A 45 -5.48 1.21 -5.13
CA GLN A 45 -6.39 0.16 -5.55
C GLN A 45 -6.62 -0.78 -4.36
N LEU A 46 -7.89 -1.03 -4.07
CA LEU A 46 -8.34 -1.92 -3.00
C LEU A 46 -8.95 -3.17 -3.64
N SER A 47 -8.15 -4.21 -3.75
CA SER A 47 -8.59 -5.50 -4.27
C SER A 47 -9.52 -6.23 -3.30
N PRO A 48 -10.25 -7.27 -3.74
CA PRO A 48 -11.23 -7.97 -2.91
C PRO A 48 -10.71 -8.46 -1.55
N ASN A 49 -9.47 -8.94 -1.46
CA ASN A 49 -8.84 -9.30 -0.17
C ASN A 49 -8.76 -8.09 0.79
N ALA A 50 -8.33 -6.93 0.30
CA ALA A 50 -8.33 -5.71 1.12
C ALA A 50 -9.74 -5.28 1.52
N CYS A 51 -10.71 -5.37 0.60
CA CYS A 51 -12.09 -5.00 0.89
C CYS A 51 -12.74 -5.91 1.94
N LYS A 52 -12.46 -7.22 1.94
CA LYS A 52 -12.89 -8.14 3.02
C LYS A 52 -12.34 -7.73 4.38
N CYS A 53 -11.05 -7.37 4.41
CA CYS A 53 -10.43 -6.88 5.64
C CYS A 53 -11.07 -5.57 6.12
N LEU A 54 -11.31 -4.63 5.21
CA LEU A 54 -11.96 -3.36 5.53
C LEU A 54 -13.40 -3.54 5.99
N ASP A 55 -14.09 -4.56 5.50
CA ASP A 55 -15.43 -4.94 5.96
C ASP A 55 -15.40 -5.44 7.41
N GLN A 56 -14.48 -6.35 7.74
CA GLN A 56 -14.28 -6.85 9.10
C GLN A 56 -13.88 -5.74 10.08
N LEU A 57 -13.09 -4.76 9.63
CA LEU A 57 -12.76 -3.56 10.41
C LEU A 57 -13.95 -2.58 10.55
N GLY A 58 -15.03 -2.78 9.81
CA GLY A 58 -16.21 -1.93 9.82
C GLY A 58 -16.00 -0.57 9.15
N VAL A 59 -15.11 -0.48 8.14
CA VAL A 59 -14.82 0.77 7.40
C VAL A 59 -15.18 0.70 5.91
N LEU A 60 -15.51 -0.49 5.37
CA LEU A 60 -15.77 -0.67 3.94
C LEU A 60 -16.89 0.24 3.42
N GLU A 61 -17.98 0.39 4.17
CA GLU A 61 -19.10 1.23 3.77
C GLU A 61 -18.74 2.74 3.72
N ALA A 62 -17.87 3.20 4.62
CA ALA A 62 -17.36 4.56 4.57
C ALA A 62 -16.49 4.78 3.31
N ILE A 63 -15.67 3.79 2.95
CA ILE A 63 -14.85 3.83 1.74
C ILE A 63 -15.71 3.80 0.47
N ARG A 64 -16.76 2.99 0.41
CA ARG A 64 -17.68 2.92 -0.74
C ARG A 64 -18.30 4.27 -1.09
N LYS A 65 -18.55 5.12 -0.09
CA LYS A 65 -19.12 6.46 -0.30
C LYS A 65 -18.17 7.41 -1.06
N THR A 66 -16.87 7.16 -1.06
CA THR A 66 -15.87 8.02 -1.70
C THR A 66 -15.12 7.33 -2.84
N ALA A 67 -15.08 6.01 -2.87
CA ALA A 67 -14.38 5.22 -3.85
C ALA A 67 -15.09 5.16 -5.21
N SER A 68 -14.33 4.80 -6.24
CA SER A 68 -14.83 4.45 -7.55
C SER A 68 -14.72 2.93 -7.75
N ALA A 69 -15.71 2.31 -8.40
CA ALA A 69 -15.68 0.89 -8.76
C ALA A 69 -15.44 0.75 -10.28
N PRO A 70 -14.27 0.24 -10.72
CA PRO A 70 -13.99 0.05 -12.13
C PRO A 70 -14.69 -1.20 -12.66
N GLU A 71 -15.03 -1.18 -13.96
CA GLU A 71 -15.63 -2.34 -14.63
C GLU A 71 -14.58 -3.39 -15.02
N SER A 72 -13.35 -2.95 -15.32
CA SER A 72 -12.27 -3.84 -15.70
C SER A 72 -10.89 -3.19 -15.57
N ILE A 73 -9.83 -4.02 -15.65
CA ILE A 73 -8.48 -3.56 -15.97
C ILE A 73 -8.27 -3.78 -17.47
N ARG A 74 -8.00 -2.69 -18.20
CA ARG A 74 -7.70 -2.74 -19.65
C ARG A 74 -6.20 -2.65 -19.87
N ILE A 75 -5.61 -3.69 -20.41
CA ILE A 75 -4.18 -3.75 -20.72
C ILE A 75 -3.99 -3.39 -22.19
N ARG A 76 -3.10 -2.44 -22.47
CA ARG A 76 -2.82 -1.92 -23.80
C ARG A 76 -1.32 -1.91 -24.09
N SER A 77 -0.97 -2.04 -25.36
CA SER A 77 0.39 -1.78 -25.84
C SER A 77 0.63 -0.27 -25.90
N ALA A 78 1.64 0.20 -25.21
CA ALA A 78 2.01 1.63 -25.21
C ALA A 78 2.47 2.12 -26.57
N ARG A 79 3.09 1.24 -27.37
CA ARG A 79 3.57 1.58 -28.72
C ARG A 79 2.45 1.71 -29.75
N SER A 80 1.51 0.77 -29.77
CA SER A 80 0.48 0.69 -30.82
C SER A 80 -0.90 1.19 -30.37
N GLY A 81 -1.13 1.41 -29.07
CA GLY A 81 -2.43 1.72 -28.52
C GLY A 81 -3.42 0.55 -28.51
N LYS A 82 -3.09 -0.57 -29.13
CA LYS A 82 -3.98 -1.73 -29.27
C LYS A 82 -4.23 -2.39 -27.92
N ALA A 83 -5.49 -2.86 -27.72
CA ALA A 83 -5.83 -3.69 -26.58
C ALA A 83 -5.07 -5.01 -26.62
N LEU A 84 -4.56 -5.45 -25.49
CA LEU A 84 -3.87 -6.72 -25.29
C LEU A 84 -4.72 -7.69 -24.47
N ALA A 85 -5.33 -7.21 -23.41
CA ALA A 85 -6.13 -8.04 -22.50
C ALA A 85 -7.13 -7.19 -21.71
N ARG A 86 -8.13 -7.87 -21.12
CA ARG A 86 -9.10 -7.29 -20.20
C ARG A 86 -9.33 -8.24 -19.04
N ILE A 87 -9.24 -7.71 -17.83
CA ILE A 87 -9.57 -8.44 -16.59
C ILE A 87 -10.88 -7.86 -16.07
N PRO A 88 -11.99 -8.60 -16.06
CA PRO A 88 -13.27 -8.14 -15.53
C PRO A 88 -13.17 -7.84 -14.03
N LEU A 89 -13.77 -6.73 -13.63
CA LEU A 89 -13.94 -6.31 -12.23
C LEU A 89 -15.43 -6.05 -11.95
N GLY A 90 -15.77 -5.06 -11.16
CA GLY A 90 -17.16 -4.72 -10.87
C GLY A 90 -17.96 -5.90 -10.31
N SER A 91 -19.10 -6.21 -10.92
CA SER A 91 -19.95 -7.34 -10.49
C SER A 91 -19.27 -8.69 -10.64
N ALA A 92 -18.41 -8.87 -11.65
CA ALA A 92 -17.69 -10.13 -11.88
C ALA A 92 -16.71 -10.42 -10.73
N ALA A 93 -15.95 -9.43 -10.28
CA ALA A 93 -15.06 -9.58 -9.13
C ALA A 93 -15.85 -9.82 -7.84
N SER A 94 -16.95 -9.07 -7.63
CA SER A 94 -17.79 -9.25 -6.44
C SER A 94 -18.41 -10.64 -6.38
N ALA A 95 -18.91 -11.18 -7.51
CA ALA A 95 -19.46 -12.52 -7.59
C ALA A 95 -18.39 -13.62 -7.35
N ARG A 96 -17.16 -13.42 -7.90
CA ARG A 96 -16.09 -14.41 -7.79
C ARG A 96 -15.44 -14.46 -6.42
N TYR A 97 -15.24 -13.31 -5.77
CA TYR A 97 -14.44 -13.18 -4.55
C TYR A 97 -15.23 -12.82 -3.30
N GLY A 98 -16.52 -12.51 -3.43
CA GLY A 98 -17.39 -12.10 -2.32
C GLY A 98 -17.16 -10.66 -1.83
N ALA A 99 -16.34 -9.87 -2.52
CA ALA A 99 -16.04 -8.49 -2.17
C ALA A 99 -15.72 -7.64 -3.43
N PRO A 100 -15.95 -6.32 -3.41
CA PRO A 100 -15.69 -5.47 -4.55
C PRO A 100 -14.20 -5.20 -4.76
N TYR A 101 -13.87 -4.71 -5.97
CA TYR A 101 -12.62 -4.04 -6.28
C TYR A 101 -12.88 -2.53 -6.32
N LEU A 102 -12.17 -1.75 -5.51
CA LEU A 102 -12.40 -0.32 -5.36
C LEU A 102 -11.13 0.49 -5.68
N LEU A 103 -11.35 1.70 -6.14
CA LEU A 103 -10.32 2.71 -6.39
C LEU A 103 -10.57 3.87 -5.44
N SER A 104 -9.64 4.12 -4.54
CA SER A 104 -9.78 5.13 -3.49
C SER A 104 -8.66 6.15 -3.56
N HIS A 105 -8.87 7.34 -3.05
CA HIS A 105 -7.80 8.25 -2.71
C HIS A 105 -7.17 7.80 -1.38
N ARG A 106 -5.83 7.84 -1.27
CA ARG A 106 -5.13 7.36 -0.08
C ARG A 106 -5.57 8.08 1.20
N ALA A 107 -5.78 9.39 1.11
CA ALA A 107 -6.25 10.19 2.24
C ALA A 107 -7.66 9.80 2.69
N ASP A 108 -8.56 9.44 1.75
CA ASP A 108 -9.93 9.05 2.07
C ASP A 108 -9.95 7.71 2.85
N LEU A 109 -9.09 6.75 2.44
CA LEU A 109 -8.93 5.49 3.18
C LEU A 109 -8.33 5.73 4.58
N GLN A 110 -7.25 6.53 4.66
CA GLN A 110 -6.60 6.85 5.93
C GLN A 110 -7.58 7.57 6.88
N ARG A 111 -8.37 8.50 6.37
CA ARG A 111 -9.39 9.22 7.14
C ARG A 111 -10.47 8.29 7.67
N ALA A 112 -11.00 7.39 6.84
CA ALA A 112 -12.01 6.43 7.28
C ALA A 112 -11.49 5.49 8.38
N LEU A 113 -10.24 5.02 8.27
CA LEU A 113 -9.59 4.23 9.31
C LEU A 113 -9.37 5.04 10.59
N TYR A 114 -8.95 6.30 10.48
CA TYR A 114 -8.76 7.19 11.61
C TYR A 114 -10.08 7.48 12.35
N ASP A 115 -11.13 7.83 11.62
CA ASP A 115 -12.45 8.10 12.19
C ASP A 115 -12.99 6.86 12.92
N LYS A 116 -12.78 5.66 12.35
CA LYS A 116 -13.11 4.39 13.00
C LYS A 116 -12.27 4.17 14.26
N ALA A 117 -10.97 4.38 14.22
CA ALA A 117 -10.07 4.24 15.36
C ALA A 117 -10.51 5.17 16.51
N CYS A 118 -10.78 6.45 16.21
CA CYS A 118 -11.24 7.43 17.20
C CYS A 118 -12.64 7.13 17.76
N SER A 119 -13.47 6.35 17.08
CA SER A 119 -14.78 5.91 17.58
C SER A 119 -14.69 4.81 18.66
N LEU A 120 -13.51 4.21 18.85
CA LEU A 120 -13.27 3.12 19.80
C LEU A 120 -12.67 3.69 21.10
N PRO A 121 -13.32 3.55 22.26
CA PRO A 121 -12.84 4.12 23.53
C PRO A 121 -11.48 3.60 24.00
N SER A 122 -11.06 2.42 23.49
CA SER A 122 -9.78 1.80 23.81
C SER A 122 -8.62 2.29 22.93
N VAL A 123 -8.86 3.20 21.97
CA VAL A 123 -7.84 3.74 21.07
C VAL A 123 -7.57 5.21 21.39
N GLU A 124 -6.30 5.54 21.53
CA GLU A 124 -5.81 6.91 21.64
C GLU A 124 -4.83 7.18 20.50
N VAL A 125 -5.00 8.30 19.75
CA VAL A 125 -4.08 8.71 18.68
C VAL A 125 -3.40 10.02 19.09
N ARG A 126 -2.08 10.05 19.08
CA ARG A 126 -1.24 11.21 19.44
C ARG A 126 -0.39 11.63 18.26
N PHE A 127 -0.63 12.83 17.78
CA PHE A 127 0.14 13.48 16.73
C PHE A 127 1.36 14.22 17.29
N GLY A 128 2.31 14.60 16.43
CA GLY A 128 3.50 15.35 16.79
C GLY A 128 4.51 14.53 17.63
N HIS A 129 4.54 13.21 17.47
CA HIS A 129 5.40 12.32 18.26
C HIS A 129 6.20 11.36 17.36
N SER A 130 7.51 11.55 17.30
CA SER A 130 8.42 10.71 16.55
C SER A 130 9.01 9.61 17.43
N PHE A 131 8.97 8.36 16.97
CA PHE A 131 9.65 7.24 17.64
C PHE A 131 11.16 7.49 17.66
N ILE A 132 11.80 7.31 18.84
CA ILE A 132 13.25 7.47 18.99
C ILE A 132 13.95 6.24 19.57
N GLY A 133 13.22 5.31 20.19
CA GLY A 133 13.83 4.08 20.68
C GLY A 133 12.93 3.27 21.60
N SER A 134 13.35 2.03 21.85
CA SER A 134 12.73 1.14 22.85
C SER A 134 13.80 0.28 23.52
N HIS A 135 13.55 -0.12 24.77
CA HIS A 135 14.40 -1.04 25.50
C HIS A 135 13.55 -1.85 26.50
N VAL A 136 14.07 -2.96 26.95
CA VAL A 136 13.49 -3.70 28.04
C VAL A 136 14.19 -3.28 29.33
N ASP A 137 13.43 -2.86 30.35
CA ASP A 137 13.98 -2.47 31.65
C ASP A 137 14.35 -3.71 32.50
N ASP A 138 15.03 -3.46 33.63
CA ASP A 138 15.49 -4.54 34.53
C ASP A 138 14.35 -5.41 35.09
N ALA A 139 13.11 -4.91 35.09
CA ALA A 139 11.92 -5.65 35.45
C ALA A 139 11.28 -6.43 34.28
N GLY A 140 11.91 -6.44 33.10
CA GLY A 140 11.42 -7.12 31.91
C GLY A 140 10.29 -6.40 31.17
N ASN A 141 10.03 -5.11 31.49
CA ASN A 141 9.00 -4.34 30.83
C ASN A 141 9.56 -3.65 29.58
N LEU A 142 8.78 -3.68 28.49
CA LEU A 142 9.11 -2.90 27.31
C LEU A 142 8.84 -1.42 27.58
N ARG A 143 9.87 -0.59 27.43
CA ARG A 143 9.82 0.86 27.47
C ARG A 143 9.95 1.39 26.06
N VAL A 144 9.01 2.24 25.64
CA VAL A 144 9.00 2.86 24.30
C VAL A 144 9.06 4.36 24.47
N THR A 145 9.99 4.99 23.76
CA THR A 145 10.25 6.42 23.86
C THR A 145 9.93 7.13 22.54
N PHE A 146 9.15 8.18 22.65
CA PHE A 146 8.83 9.10 21.57
C PHE A 146 9.32 10.51 21.92
N GLN A 147 9.73 11.24 20.90
CA GLN A 147 10.04 12.67 21.02
C GLN A 147 8.84 13.46 20.53
N ALA A 148 8.26 14.24 21.42
CA ALA A 148 7.21 15.21 21.09
C ALA A 148 7.82 16.46 20.46
N ASP A 149 6.98 17.31 19.87
CA ASP A 149 7.37 18.65 19.44
C ASP A 149 8.06 19.41 20.59
N TYR A 150 9.01 20.27 20.25
CA TYR A 150 9.88 20.99 21.19
C TYR A 150 10.86 20.10 21.97
N GLY A 151 11.15 18.87 21.48
CA GLY A 151 12.24 18.02 21.97
C GLY A 151 11.95 17.29 23.29
N ARG A 152 10.73 17.33 23.83
CA ARG A 152 10.37 16.59 25.05
C ARG A 152 10.22 15.11 24.77
N ASN A 153 10.91 14.26 25.54
CA ASN A 153 10.77 12.83 25.46
C ASN A 153 9.61 12.34 26.32
N LEU A 154 8.80 11.45 25.73
CA LEU A 154 7.74 10.72 26.42
C LEU A 154 8.10 9.25 26.39
N THR A 155 8.35 8.65 27.57
CA THR A 155 8.57 7.22 27.72
C THR A 155 7.36 6.57 28.38
N LEU A 156 6.87 5.47 27.82
CA LEU A 156 5.75 4.72 28.38
C LEU A 156 6.06 3.22 28.36
N GLN A 157 5.44 2.51 29.31
CA GLN A 157 5.46 1.06 29.33
C GLN A 157 4.46 0.51 28.31
N ALA A 158 4.86 -0.49 27.54
CA ALA A 158 4.03 -1.12 26.52
C ALA A 158 3.95 -2.64 26.72
N LYS A 159 2.80 -3.25 26.38
CA LYS A 159 2.67 -4.73 26.26
C LYS A 159 3.47 -5.20 25.03
N ALA A 160 3.35 -4.49 23.90
CA ALA A 160 4.15 -4.66 22.71
C ALA A 160 4.26 -3.35 21.94
N LEU A 161 5.30 -3.25 21.07
CA LEU A 161 5.48 -2.19 20.08
C LEU A 161 5.19 -2.73 18.68
N VAL A 162 4.31 -2.04 17.96
CA VAL A 162 4.02 -2.29 16.54
C VAL A 162 4.64 -1.17 15.71
N GLY A 163 5.68 -1.49 14.93
CA GLY A 163 6.29 -0.57 13.97
C GLY A 163 5.48 -0.56 12.67
N ALA A 164 4.75 0.54 12.44
CA ALA A 164 3.94 0.81 11.25
C ALA A 164 4.35 2.14 10.59
N ASP A 165 5.59 2.54 10.78
CA ASP A 165 6.19 3.85 10.45
C ASP A 165 6.73 3.92 9.02
N GLY A 166 6.29 3.01 8.15
CA GLY A 166 6.46 3.07 6.70
C GLY A 166 7.84 2.62 6.20
N VAL A 167 8.10 2.89 4.93
CA VAL A 167 9.31 2.41 4.22
C VAL A 167 10.62 2.88 4.88
N TRP A 168 10.63 4.05 5.51
CA TRP A 168 11.76 4.63 6.25
C TRP A 168 11.67 4.36 7.76
N SER A 169 11.23 3.17 8.14
CA SER A 169 10.95 2.78 9.53
C SER A 169 12.17 2.92 10.45
N ARG A 170 12.04 3.75 11.47
CA ARG A 170 13.00 3.84 12.58
C ARG A 170 12.87 2.67 13.54
N VAL A 171 11.67 2.09 13.67
CA VAL A 171 11.50 0.87 14.48
C VAL A 171 12.30 -0.27 13.87
N ARG A 172 12.28 -0.44 12.52
CA ARG A 172 13.11 -1.43 11.83
C ARG A 172 14.60 -1.18 12.03
N GLU A 173 15.04 0.08 11.96
CA GLU A 173 16.44 0.43 12.21
C GLU A 173 16.90 0.04 13.62
N THR A 174 16.06 0.21 14.63
CA THR A 174 16.37 -0.24 16.01
C THR A 174 16.46 -1.76 16.13
N LEU A 175 15.70 -2.51 15.33
CA LEU A 175 15.74 -3.97 15.36
C LEU A 175 16.95 -4.54 14.61
N HIS A 176 17.37 -3.93 13.51
CA HIS A 176 18.32 -4.54 12.55
C HIS A 176 19.52 -3.67 12.22
N GLY A 177 19.68 -2.53 12.88
CA GLY A 177 20.79 -1.60 12.63
C GLY A 177 20.69 -0.97 11.23
N HIS A 178 21.28 -1.59 10.22
CA HIS A 178 21.38 -1.03 8.87
C HIS A 178 20.36 -1.52 7.85
N ALA A 179 19.24 -2.09 8.29
CA ALA A 179 18.18 -2.56 7.40
C ALA A 179 17.42 -1.38 6.76
N THR A 180 18.04 -0.73 5.79
CA THR A 180 17.45 0.41 5.08
C THR A 180 16.62 -0.02 3.89
N ALA A 181 15.64 0.82 3.50
CA ALA A 181 14.95 0.67 2.23
C ALA A 181 15.93 0.86 1.06
N GLN A 182 15.79 0.01 0.04
CA GLN A 182 16.68 0.04 -1.13
C GLN A 182 15.95 0.62 -2.34
N PHE A 183 16.59 1.54 -3.04
CA PHE A 183 16.07 2.06 -4.30
C PHE A 183 16.05 0.96 -5.36
N SER A 184 14.96 0.84 -6.08
CA SER A 184 14.72 -0.24 -7.04
C SER A 184 15.19 0.04 -8.47
N GLY A 185 15.83 1.19 -8.72
CA GLY A 185 16.12 1.67 -10.09
C GLY A 185 14.87 2.13 -10.83
N ARG A 186 13.80 2.52 -10.10
CA ARG A 186 12.53 2.93 -10.70
C ARG A 186 11.92 4.13 -10.01
N THR A 187 11.34 5.01 -10.80
CA THR A 187 10.65 6.22 -10.34
C THR A 187 9.18 6.17 -10.74
N ALA A 188 8.31 6.60 -9.84
CA ALA A 188 6.90 6.81 -10.11
C ALA A 188 6.61 8.30 -10.27
N TYR A 189 6.17 8.70 -11.45
CA TYR A 189 5.63 10.04 -11.72
C TYR A 189 4.13 9.99 -11.52
N ARG A 190 3.59 10.90 -10.73
CA ARG A 190 2.18 10.91 -10.35
C ARG A 190 1.55 12.27 -10.56
N ALA A 191 0.33 12.24 -11.07
CA ALA A 191 -0.54 13.41 -11.19
C ALA A 191 -1.99 13.02 -10.91
N THR A 192 -2.77 13.96 -10.44
CA THR A 192 -4.22 13.84 -10.29
C THR A 192 -4.87 14.93 -11.11
N LEU A 193 -5.84 14.54 -11.93
CA LEU A 193 -6.63 15.44 -12.78
C LEU A 193 -8.07 15.49 -12.28
N ARG A 194 -8.79 16.54 -12.65
CA ARG A 194 -10.25 16.52 -12.57
C ARG A 194 -10.81 15.62 -13.67
N ALA A 195 -11.95 15.00 -13.43
CA ALA A 195 -12.56 14.09 -14.39
C ALA A 195 -12.98 14.74 -15.71
N ASP A 196 -13.30 16.01 -15.68
CA ASP A 196 -13.67 16.79 -16.89
C ASP A 196 -12.49 17.09 -17.83
N GLN A 197 -11.25 16.85 -17.38
CA GLN A 197 -10.03 17.01 -18.20
C GLN A 197 -9.68 15.74 -19.00
N VAL A 198 -10.42 14.65 -18.83
CA VAL A 198 -10.14 13.38 -19.49
C VAL A 198 -11.34 12.87 -20.28
N ASP A 199 -11.09 12.00 -21.26
CA ASP A 199 -12.16 11.34 -22.00
C ASP A 199 -13.07 10.54 -21.06
N PRO A 200 -14.40 10.74 -21.07
CA PRO A 200 -15.33 10.02 -20.19
C PRO A 200 -15.25 8.50 -20.29
N SER A 201 -14.84 7.95 -21.44
CA SER A 201 -14.66 6.50 -21.61
C SER A 201 -13.57 5.91 -20.70
N LEU A 202 -12.62 6.73 -20.25
CA LEU A 202 -11.54 6.33 -19.35
C LEU A 202 -11.99 6.24 -17.88
N LEU A 203 -13.13 6.85 -17.53
CA LEU A 203 -13.67 6.87 -16.17
C LEU A 203 -14.38 5.56 -15.78
N ARG A 204 -14.43 4.58 -16.67
CA ARG A 204 -15.10 3.28 -16.42
C ARG A 204 -14.12 2.20 -15.95
N ASP A 205 -12.85 2.31 -16.33
CA ASP A 205 -11.88 1.24 -16.20
C ASP A 205 -10.58 1.72 -15.56
N THR A 206 -9.80 0.77 -15.07
CA THR A 206 -8.37 0.97 -14.83
C THR A 206 -7.62 0.70 -16.12
N GLY A 207 -6.80 1.63 -16.58
CA GLY A 207 -5.93 1.45 -17.73
C GLY A 207 -4.51 1.09 -17.32
N LEU A 208 -3.92 0.12 -18.03
CA LEU A 208 -2.52 -0.29 -17.89
C LEU A 208 -1.87 -0.34 -19.27
N TRP A 209 -0.88 0.51 -19.51
CA TRP A 209 -0.16 0.60 -20.77
C TRP A 209 1.25 0.08 -20.62
N LEU A 210 1.58 -0.97 -21.36
CA LEU A 210 2.87 -1.68 -21.28
C LEU A 210 3.84 -1.15 -22.33
N GLY A 211 5.02 -0.70 -21.90
CA GLY A 211 6.05 -0.13 -22.76
C GLY A 211 7.48 -0.51 -22.38
N LYS A 212 8.43 -0.16 -23.24
CA LYS A 212 9.86 -0.41 -22.98
C LYS A 212 10.33 0.40 -21.77
N ASN A 213 10.84 -0.29 -20.74
CA ASN A 213 11.37 0.30 -19.51
C ASN A 213 10.41 1.26 -18.77
N ALA A 214 9.12 1.26 -19.14
CA ALA A 214 8.10 2.09 -18.54
C ALA A 214 6.71 1.49 -18.69
N HIS A 215 5.78 1.87 -17.82
CA HIS A 215 4.37 1.62 -17.99
C HIS A 215 3.55 2.78 -17.40
N LEU A 216 2.32 2.90 -17.85
CA LEU A 216 1.38 3.92 -17.38
C LEU A 216 0.16 3.23 -16.79
N VAL A 217 -0.24 3.65 -15.60
CA VAL A 217 -1.48 3.24 -14.96
C VAL A 217 -2.34 4.48 -14.77
N HIS A 218 -3.63 4.34 -15.05
CA HIS A 218 -4.59 5.41 -14.77
C HIS A 218 -5.93 4.85 -14.34
N TYR A 219 -6.65 5.59 -13.52
CA TYR A 219 -7.97 5.17 -13.04
C TYR A 219 -8.73 6.33 -12.38
N PRO A 220 -10.09 6.29 -12.39
CA PRO A 220 -10.90 7.25 -11.67
C PRO A 220 -10.84 7.02 -10.15
N ILE A 221 -10.94 8.09 -9.38
CA ILE A 221 -11.07 8.10 -7.93
C ILE A 221 -12.17 9.09 -7.51
N ARG A 222 -12.49 9.14 -6.20
CA ARG A 222 -13.47 10.10 -5.65
C ARG A 222 -14.80 10.07 -6.42
N GLN A 223 -15.43 8.90 -6.54
CA GLN A 223 -16.68 8.70 -7.30
C GLN A 223 -16.60 9.19 -8.76
N LYS A 224 -15.43 9.00 -9.38
CA LYS A 224 -15.12 9.44 -10.75
C LYS A 224 -15.04 10.98 -10.93
N ASN A 225 -14.93 11.75 -9.85
CA ASN A 225 -14.73 13.20 -9.91
C ASN A 225 -13.24 13.59 -10.11
N ALA A 226 -12.34 12.66 -9.82
CA ALA A 226 -10.90 12.84 -10.05
C ALA A 226 -10.31 11.62 -10.76
N PHE A 227 -9.17 11.84 -11.42
CA PHE A 227 -8.50 10.84 -12.23
C PHE A 227 -7.02 10.77 -11.87
N ASN A 228 -6.58 9.62 -11.45
CA ASN A 228 -5.20 9.38 -11.04
C ASN A 228 -4.39 8.83 -12.19
N ILE A 229 -3.20 9.38 -12.41
CA ILE A 229 -2.25 8.94 -13.44
C ILE A 229 -0.91 8.66 -12.76
N VAL A 230 -0.33 7.50 -13.07
CA VAL A 230 0.99 7.08 -12.57
C VAL A 230 1.81 6.56 -13.74
N ALA A 231 2.88 7.23 -14.09
CA ALA A 231 3.87 6.75 -15.04
C ALA A 231 5.08 6.20 -14.25
N LEU A 232 5.43 4.94 -14.49
CA LEU A 232 6.55 4.28 -13.83
C LEU A 232 7.67 4.07 -14.85
N VAL A 233 8.87 4.52 -14.49
CA VAL A 233 10.02 4.57 -15.40
C VAL A 233 11.24 3.93 -14.74
N ALA A 234 12.00 3.15 -15.50
CA ALA A 234 13.32 2.68 -15.09
C ALA A 234 14.32 3.82 -15.31
N GLU A 235 14.90 4.33 -14.23
CA GLU A 235 15.88 5.43 -14.24
C GLU A 235 16.64 5.51 -12.92
N ASP A 236 17.75 6.21 -12.92
CA ASP A 236 18.51 6.53 -11.71
C ASP A 236 17.84 7.66 -10.93
N TRP A 237 18.05 7.66 -9.62
CA TRP A 237 17.53 8.69 -8.71
C TRP A 237 18.67 9.58 -8.25
N ASN A 238 18.58 10.87 -8.59
CA ASN A 238 19.64 11.86 -8.31
C ASN A 238 19.17 12.99 -7.37
N GLU A 239 17.98 12.88 -6.78
CA GLU A 239 17.45 13.87 -5.84
C GLU A 239 17.90 13.58 -4.41
N GLN A 240 17.98 14.62 -3.57
CA GLN A 240 18.30 14.46 -2.15
C GLN A 240 17.20 13.76 -1.37
N ASP A 241 15.94 14.11 -1.65
CA ASP A 241 14.77 13.53 -1.01
C ASP A 241 14.19 12.40 -1.86
N TRP A 242 13.39 11.54 -1.23
CA TRP A 242 12.70 10.44 -1.90
C TRP A 242 11.50 10.90 -2.79
N SER A 243 11.14 12.19 -2.74
CA SER A 243 10.13 12.81 -3.60
C SER A 243 10.58 14.21 -4.04
N ALA A 244 10.28 14.56 -5.28
CA ALA A 244 10.60 15.86 -5.85
C ALA A 244 9.60 16.27 -6.93
N PRO A 245 9.48 17.57 -7.25
CA PRO A 245 8.85 18.02 -8.49
C PRO A 245 9.53 17.39 -9.70
N ALA A 246 8.76 17.02 -10.71
CA ALA A 246 9.29 16.43 -11.93
C ALA A 246 9.46 17.47 -13.03
N ASP A 247 10.54 17.36 -13.80
CA ASP A 247 10.65 18.08 -15.06
C ASP A 247 9.70 17.45 -16.09
N ARG A 248 8.63 18.18 -16.41
CA ARG A 248 7.58 17.75 -17.34
C ARG A 248 8.12 17.51 -18.75
N ILE A 249 9.07 18.32 -19.23
CA ILE A 249 9.61 18.19 -20.58
C ILE A 249 10.42 16.89 -20.70
N SER A 250 11.31 16.63 -19.76
CA SER A 250 12.09 15.39 -19.70
C SER A 250 11.18 14.16 -19.58
N LEU A 251 10.12 14.24 -18.77
CA LEU A 251 9.14 13.17 -18.67
C LEU A 251 8.47 12.88 -20.02
N LEU A 252 7.91 13.89 -20.69
CA LEU A 252 7.19 13.71 -21.95
C LEU A 252 8.08 13.19 -23.08
N ASN A 253 9.35 13.60 -23.13
CA ASN A 253 10.31 13.11 -24.11
C ASN A 253 10.53 11.60 -24.02
N ARG A 254 10.50 11.02 -22.82
CA ARG A 254 10.62 9.56 -22.61
C ARG A 254 9.46 8.77 -23.23
N PHE A 255 8.30 9.41 -23.38
CA PHE A 255 7.08 8.81 -23.92
C PHE A 255 6.77 9.24 -25.37
N ALA A 256 7.69 9.94 -26.04
CA ALA A 256 7.49 10.47 -27.39
C ALA A 256 7.11 9.40 -28.44
N GLN A 257 7.56 8.13 -28.24
CA GLN A 257 7.30 7.01 -29.13
C GLN A 257 6.03 6.22 -28.76
N TRP A 258 5.27 6.66 -27.76
CA TRP A 258 4.04 6.02 -27.34
C TRP A 258 2.86 6.41 -28.22
N ALA A 259 1.82 5.58 -28.21
CA ALA A 259 0.59 5.83 -28.98
C ALA A 259 -0.05 7.18 -28.59
N PRO A 260 -0.71 7.87 -29.54
CA PRO A 260 -1.26 9.20 -29.31
C PRO A 260 -2.16 9.31 -28.08
N ASP A 261 -2.99 8.30 -27.81
CA ASP A 261 -3.89 8.30 -26.65
C ASP A 261 -3.13 8.26 -25.31
N ALA A 262 -2.07 7.46 -25.23
CA ALA A 262 -1.23 7.40 -24.02
C ALA A 262 -0.46 8.73 -23.83
N ARG A 263 0.05 9.31 -24.91
CA ARG A 263 0.75 10.59 -24.84
C ARG A 263 -0.18 11.72 -24.40
N ARG A 264 -1.39 11.79 -24.93
CA ARG A 264 -2.41 12.75 -24.52
C ARG A 264 -2.66 12.72 -23.02
N LEU A 265 -2.77 11.51 -22.42
CA LEU A 265 -2.90 11.34 -20.97
C LEU A 265 -1.71 11.90 -20.19
N LEU A 266 -0.49 11.71 -20.70
CA LEU A 266 0.73 12.23 -20.07
C LEU A 266 0.91 13.73 -20.24
N GLU A 267 0.40 14.31 -21.33
CA GLU A 267 0.45 15.73 -21.65
C GLU A 267 -0.59 16.56 -20.88
N THR A 268 -1.69 15.93 -20.43
CA THR A 268 -2.80 16.63 -19.75
C THR A 268 -2.40 17.27 -18.41
N PRO A 269 -1.61 16.63 -17.51
CA PRO A 269 -1.22 17.28 -16.26
C PRO A 269 -0.26 18.45 -16.49
N ASP A 270 -0.51 19.57 -15.82
CA ASP A 270 0.37 20.75 -15.84
C ASP A 270 1.66 20.50 -15.05
N SER A 271 1.58 19.69 -13.99
CA SER A 271 2.69 19.37 -13.10
C SER A 271 2.68 17.90 -12.70
N TRP A 272 3.87 17.39 -12.38
CA TRP A 272 4.09 16.04 -11.92
C TRP A 272 4.96 16.03 -10.67
N LEU A 273 4.65 15.13 -9.76
CA LEU A 273 5.53 14.75 -8.65
C LEU A 273 6.18 13.41 -8.97
N LYS A 274 7.48 13.29 -8.72
CA LYS A 274 8.20 12.03 -8.87
C LYS A 274 8.64 11.48 -7.52
N TRP A 275 8.63 10.16 -7.39
CA TRP A 275 9.02 9.45 -6.19
C TRP A 275 9.93 8.29 -6.52
N ALA A 276 11.03 8.17 -5.75
CA ALA A 276 11.86 6.97 -5.75
C ALA A 276 11.05 5.77 -5.25
N LEU A 277 11.02 4.70 -6.02
CA LEU A 277 10.41 3.46 -5.58
C LEU A 277 11.45 2.65 -4.80
N CYS A 278 11.23 2.55 -3.50
CA CYS A 278 12.09 1.80 -2.60
C CYS A 278 11.37 0.57 -2.07
N GLY A 279 12.09 -0.50 -1.88
CA GLY A 279 11.60 -1.75 -1.31
C GLY A 279 12.35 -2.14 -0.04
N VAL A 280 11.71 -2.96 0.77
CA VAL A 280 12.29 -3.61 1.94
C VAL A 280 12.12 -5.10 1.74
N SER A 281 13.23 -5.84 1.83
CA SER A 281 13.16 -7.30 1.71
C SER A 281 12.38 -7.91 2.87
N ALA A 282 11.36 -8.68 2.57
CA ALA A 282 10.60 -9.42 3.57
C ALA A 282 11.37 -10.61 4.17
N THR A 283 12.64 -10.83 3.76
CA THR A 283 13.50 -11.86 4.37
C THR A 283 14.08 -11.44 5.71
N TYR A 284 14.16 -10.13 6.01
CA TYR A 284 14.53 -9.67 7.35
C TYR A 284 13.49 -10.15 8.38
N PRO A 285 13.90 -10.47 9.62
CA PRO A 285 12.95 -10.75 10.69
C PRO A 285 12.00 -9.57 10.93
N TRP A 286 10.73 -9.85 11.17
CA TRP A 286 9.76 -8.79 11.47
C TRP A 286 9.55 -8.62 12.95
N THR A 287 10.05 -9.56 13.75
CA THR A 287 9.85 -9.59 15.19
C THR A 287 11.15 -9.71 15.98
N GLN A 288 11.21 -9.01 17.11
CA GLN A 288 12.25 -9.16 18.11
C GLN A 288 11.66 -8.93 19.51
N GLY A 289 11.62 -9.95 20.34
CA GLY A 289 11.00 -9.87 21.67
C GLY A 289 9.54 -9.40 21.60
N LYS A 290 9.24 -8.28 22.24
CA LYS A 290 7.90 -7.66 22.25
C LYS A 290 7.69 -6.60 21.17
N THR A 291 8.50 -6.58 20.11
CA THR A 291 8.38 -5.63 18.98
C THR A 291 8.10 -6.38 17.68
N VAL A 292 7.18 -5.85 16.88
CA VAL A 292 6.80 -6.37 15.56
C VAL A 292 6.70 -5.25 14.53
N LEU A 293 7.09 -5.53 13.29
CA LEU A 293 6.91 -4.65 12.12
C LEU A 293 5.73 -5.12 11.28
N ILE A 294 4.97 -4.18 10.70
CA ILE A 294 3.86 -4.45 9.78
C ILE A 294 3.91 -3.52 8.56
N GLY A 295 3.27 -3.94 7.48
CA GLY A 295 3.16 -3.14 6.26
C GLY A 295 4.53 -2.73 5.70
N ASP A 296 4.64 -1.50 5.19
CA ASP A 296 5.87 -1.01 4.56
C ASP A 296 7.08 -0.96 5.52
N ALA A 297 6.87 -0.93 6.84
CA ALA A 297 7.95 -1.05 7.81
C ALA A 297 8.61 -2.44 7.79
N ALA A 298 7.84 -3.48 7.50
CA ALA A 298 8.32 -4.86 7.40
C ALA A 298 8.71 -5.27 5.98
N HIS A 299 7.93 -4.85 4.96
CA HIS A 299 7.98 -5.46 3.64
C HIS A 299 7.53 -4.51 2.50
N ALA A 300 7.95 -3.25 2.53
CA ALA A 300 7.67 -2.33 1.44
C ALA A 300 7.95 -2.97 0.08
N MET A 301 7.01 -2.87 -0.85
CA MET A 301 7.06 -3.54 -2.15
C MET A 301 6.81 -2.59 -3.32
N LEU A 302 7.28 -2.98 -4.49
CA LEU A 302 7.02 -2.24 -5.71
C LEU A 302 5.53 -2.30 -6.09
N PRO A 303 4.94 -1.22 -6.65
CA PRO A 303 3.49 -1.10 -6.84
C PRO A 303 2.92 -1.93 -7.99
N PHE A 304 3.70 -2.85 -8.59
CA PHE A 304 3.32 -3.57 -9.81
C PHE A 304 2.26 -4.68 -9.60
N ALA A 305 1.94 -5.00 -8.35
CA ALA A 305 0.81 -5.87 -7.99
C ALA A 305 -0.34 -5.10 -7.34
N ALA A 306 -0.18 -3.80 -7.07
CA ALA A 306 -1.14 -2.95 -6.35
C ALA A 306 -1.57 -3.53 -4.98
N GLN A 307 -0.64 -4.19 -4.24
CA GLN A 307 -0.95 -4.93 -3.01
C GLN A 307 -0.34 -4.34 -1.74
N GLY A 308 0.47 -3.28 -1.79
CA GLY A 308 1.13 -2.75 -0.58
C GLY A 308 0.17 -2.41 0.55
N ALA A 309 -0.87 -1.62 0.26
CA ALA A 309 -1.90 -1.30 1.26
C ALA A 309 -2.72 -2.52 1.70
N ALA A 310 -3.02 -3.44 0.77
CA ALA A 310 -3.74 -4.68 1.07
C ALA A 310 -2.96 -5.55 2.06
N MET A 311 -1.65 -5.73 1.84
CA MET A 311 -0.80 -6.51 2.75
C MET A 311 -0.72 -5.89 4.14
N ALA A 312 -0.62 -4.55 4.24
CA ALA A 312 -0.62 -3.87 5.53
C ALA A 312 -1.96 -4.00 6.29
N ILE A 313 -3.09 -4.02 5.58
CA ILE A 313 -4.42 -4.22 6.18
C ILE A 313 -4.61 -5.70 6.58
N GLU A 314 -4.15 -6.65 5.77
CA GLU A 314 -4.15 -8.06 6.13
C GLU A 314 -3.28 -8.32 7.38
N ASP A 315 -2.09 -7.69 7.47
CA ASP A 315 -1.22 -7.79 8.64
C ASP A 315 -1.94 -7.37 9.92
N ALA A 316 -2.71 -6.29 9.86
CA ALA A 316 -3.45 -5.77 11.01
C ALA A 316 -4.42 -6.81 11.59
N LEU A 317 -5.17 -7.50 10.73
CA LEU A 317 -6.14 -8.52 11.17
C LEU A 317 -5.46 -9.79 11.66
N VAL A 318 -4.42 -10.26 10.97
CA VAL A 318 -3.68 -11.44 11.43
C VAL A 318 -2.97 -11.16 12.76
N LEU A 319 -2.40 -9.95 12.94
CA LEU A 319 -1.78 -9.56 14.20
C LEU A 319 -2.80 -9.56 15.34
N ALA A 320 -3.99 -9.02 15.13
CA ALA A 320 -5.04 -9.01 16.12
C ALA A 320 -5.56 -10.41 16.46
N ASN A 321 -5.61 -11.31 15.48
CA ASN A 321 -6.04 -12.68 15.67
C ASN A 321 -5.06 -13.51 16.54
N VAL A 322 -3.74 -13.31 16.38
CA VAL A 322 -2.73 -14.03 17.17
C VAL A 322 -2.43 -13.37 18.51
N LEU A 323 -2.63 -12.06 18.63
CA LEU A 323 -2.34 -11.29 19.83
C LEU A 323 -3.62 -11.06 20.62
N THR A 324 -4.08 -12.10 21.32
CA THR A 324 -5.28 -11.99 22.18
C THR A 324 -4.94 -11.44 23.57
N PRO A 325 -5.92 -10.87 24.32
CA PRO A 325 -5.68 -10.41 25.70
C PRO A 325 -5.19 -11.50 26.64
N GLU A 326 -5.62 -12.75 26.44
CA GLU A 326 -5.30 -13.91 27.23
C GLU A 326 -3.88 -14.44 27.01
N ASN A 327 -3.24 -14.07 25.88
CA ASN A 327 -1.87 -14.50 25.57
C ASN A 327 -0.89 -13.95 26.61
N THR A 328 -0.33 -14.85 27.40
CA THR A 328 0.68 -14.53 28.42
C THR A 328 2.04 -14.25 27.79
N GLU A 329 2.37 -14.97 26.71
CA GLU A 329 3.65 -14.87 26.00
C GLU A 329 3.52 -14.05 24.71
N THR A 330 3.58 -12.72 24.88
CA THR A 330 3.46 -11.76 23.75
C THR A 330 4.48 -12.02 22.63
N ALA A 331 5.74 -12.37 22.98
CA ALA A 331 6.77 -12.61 21.97
C ALA A 331 6.47 -13.83 21.09
N ASP A 332 5.83 -14.86 21.63
CA ASP A 332 5.44 -16.06 20.86
C ASP A 332 4.31 -15.75 19.89
N ALA A 333 3.32 -14.98 20.33
CA ALA A 333 2.24 -14.51 19.45
C ALA A 333 2.77 -13.68 18.28
N LEU A 334 3.76 -12.79 18.52
CA LEU A 334 4.38 -12.01 17.46
C LEU A 334 5.17 -12.88 16.48
N ARG A 335 5.89 -13.91 16.94
CA ARG A 335 6.55 -14.88 16.05
C ARG A 335 5.54 -15.67 15.21
N GLU A 336 4.41 -16.05 15.80
CA GLU A 336 3.33 -16.71 15.07
C GLU A 336 2.72 -15.81 13.98
N PHE A 337 2.51 -14.52 14.27
CA PHE A 337 2.13 -13.53 13.25
C PHE A 337 3.09 -13.55 12.06
N GLU A 338 4.39 -13.42 12.33
CA GLU A 338 5.42 -13.41 11.28
C GLU A 338 5.39 -14.71 10.46
N ARG A 339 5.26 -15.87 11.11
CA ARG A 339 5.16 -17.17 10.46
C ARG A 339 3.97 -17.27 9.51
N GLN A 340 2.80 -16.77 9.92
CA GLN A 340 1.57 -16.82 9.11
C GLN A 340 1.63 -15.86 7.91
N ARG A 341 2.31 -14.72 8.06
CA ARG A 341 2.31 -13.68 7.01
C ARG A 341 3.45 -13.79 6.02
N ARG A 342 4.60 -14.27 6.44
CA ARG A 342 5.86 -14.20 5.66
C ARG A 342 5.76 -14.85 4.28
N GLU A 343 5.26 -16.06 4.19
CA GLU A 343 5.17 -16.78 2.91
C GLU A 343 4.29 -16.03 1.90
N ARG A 344 3.11 -15.57 2.36
CA ARG A 344 2.19 -14.82 1.52
C ARG A 344 2.80 -13.51 1.02
N VAL A 345 3.42 -12.75 1.89
CA VAL A 345 4.05 -11.47 1.54
C VAL A 345 5.21 -11.67 0.56
N LEU A 346 6.10 -12.64 0.81
CA LEU A 346 7.19 -12.98 -0.11
C LEU A 346 6.66 -13.36 -1.50
N LYS A 347 5.57 -14.12 -1.58
CA LYS A 347 4.92 -14.49 -2.85
C LYS A 347 4.36 -13.25 -3.57
N VAL A 348 3.77 -12.30 -2.84
CA VAL A 348 3.27 -11.05 -3.42
C VAL A 348 4.42 -10.15 -3.89
N GLN A 349 5.49 -10.00 -3.12
CA GLN A 349 6.69 -9.25 -3.54
C GLN A 349 7.28 -9.82 -4.83
N LYS A 350 7.48 -11.15 -4.88
CA LYS A 350 7.95 -11.83 -6.08
C LYS A 350 7.04 -11.60 -7.29
N THR A 351 5.73 -11.68 -7.09
CA THR A 351 4.74 -11.41 -8.16
C THR A 351 4.83 -9.95 -8.64
N ALA A 352 5.01 -9.00 -7.72
CA ALA A 352 5.20 -7.59 -8.09
C ALA A 352 6.47 -7.41 -8.94
N GLU A 353 7.58 -8.03 -8.58
CA GLU A 353 8.83 -7.98 -9.36
C GLU A 353 8.67 -8.61 -10.75
N GLU A 354 8.02 -9.77 -10.84
CA GLU A 354 7.73 -10.46 -12.10
C GLU A 354 6.85 -9.60 -13.01
N ASN A 355 5.79 -9.01 -12.47
CA ASN A 355 4.95 -8.06 -13.20
C ASN A 355 5.77 -6.88 -13.73
N GLY A 356 6.66 -6.31 -12.92
CA GLY A 356 7.53 -5.23 -13.34
C GLY A 356 8.44 -5.61 -14.52
N ARG A 357 8.98 -6.84 -14.54
CA ARG A 357 9.75 -7.35 -15.67
C ARG A 357 8.88 -7.54 -16.91
N ILE A 358 7.70 -8.13 -16.77
CA ILE A 358 6.75 -8.34 -17.85
C ILE A 358 6.27 -7.02 -18.45
N TYR A 359 5.90 -6.05 -17.62
CA TYR A 359 5.38 -4.75 -18.10
C TYR A 359 6.41 -3.97 -18.92
N HIS A 360 7.69 -4.11 -18.58
CA HIS A 360 8.80 -3.35 -19.16
C HIS A 360 9.55 -4.08 -20.28
N MET A 361 9.07 -5.24 -20.74
CA MET A 361 9.65 -5.98 -21.87
C MET A 361 9.72 -5.12 -23.14
N SER A 362 10.76 -5.37 -23.96
CA SER A 362 11.00 -4.67 -25.23
C SER A 362 11.37 -5.64 -26.35
N GLY A 363 11.39 -5.16 -27.61
CA GLY A 363 11.80 -5.95 -28.76
C GLY A 363 10.93 -7.21 -28.96
N LEU A 364 11.56 -8.32 -29.28
CA LEU A 364 10.89 -9.61 -29.53
C LEU A 364 10.16 -10.14 -28.30
N LEU A 365 10.70 -9.90 -27.08
CA LEU A 365 10.04 -10.31 -25.84
C LEU A 365 8.70 -9.58 -25.63
N ALA A 366 8.63 -8.29 -25.99
CA ALA A 366 7.37 -7.55 -25.92
C ALA A 366 6.34 -8.08 -26.94
N LEU A 367 6.78 -8.45 -28.15
CA LEU A 367 5.90 -9.06 -29.14
C LEU A 367 5.34 -10.41 -28.65
N GLY A 368 6.20 -11.27 -28.09
CA GLY A 368 5.79 -12.53 -27.47
C GLY A 368 4.79 -12.31 -26.34
N ARG A 369 5.09 -11.41 -25.39
CA ARG A 369 4.18 -11.01 -24.31
C ARG A 369 2.81 -10.55 -24.84
N ASP A 370 2.82 -9.64 -25.82
CA ASP A 370 1.59 -9.07 -26.38
C ASP A 370 0.74 -10.14 -27.07
N THR A 371 1.37 -11.12 -27.74
CA THR A 371 0.70 -12.25 -28.34
C THR A 371 0.06 -13.14 -27.29
N VAL A 372 0.82 -13.52 -26.26
CA VAL A 372 0.34 -14.35 -25.15
C VAL A 372 -0.84 -13.67 -24.43
N LEU A 373 -0.74 -12.36 -24.13
CA LEU A 373 -1.82 -11.63 -23.48
C LEU A 373 -3.12 -11.62 -24.29
N ARG A 374 -3.04 -11.56 -25.63
CA ARG A 374 -4.23 -11.63 -26.50
C ARG A 374 -4.86 -13.01 -26.57
N MET A 375 -4.09 -14.08 -26.27
CA MET A 375 -4.59 -15.46 -26.28
C MET A 375 -5.32 -15.82 -24.98
N TYR A 376 -5.07 -15.13 -23.89
CA TYR A 376 -5.76 -15.39 -22.63
C TYR A 376 -7.21 -14.91 -22.67
N SER A 377 -8.13 -15.77 -22.21
CA SER A 377 -9.49 -15.35 -21.94
C SER A 377 -9.55 -14.47 -20.69
N PRO A 378 -10.55 -13.59 -20.56
CA PRO A 378 -10.78 -12.80 -19.36
C PRO A 378 -10.86 -13.65 -18.09
N GLU A 379 -11.48 -14.83 -18.16
CA GLU A 379 -11.62 -15.77 -17.05
C GLU A 379 -10.27 -16.35 -16.63
N SER A 380 -9.42 -16.72 -17.59
CA SER A 380 -8.07 -17.23 -17.32
C SER A 380 -7.19 -16.19 -16.63
N LEU A 381 -7.32 -14.93 -17.02
CA LEU A 381 -6.61 -13.82 -16.37
C LEU A 381 -7.13 -13.56 -14.96
N SER A 382 -8.44 -13.63 -14.75
CA SER A 382 -9.03 -13.53 -13.40
C SER A 382 -8.57 -14.66 -12.49
N ALA A 383 -8.51 -15.92 -13.00
CA ALA A 383 -8.06 -17.07 -12.24
C ALA A 383 -6.62 -16.94 -11.72
N ARG A 384 -5.76 -16.22 -12.42
CA ARG A 384 -4.40 -15.92 -11.96
C ARG A 384 -4.37 -15.05 -10.71
N MET A 385 -5.44 -14.31 -10.44
CA MET A 385 -5.55 -13.44 -9.27
C MET A 385 -6.21 -14.13 -8.07
N ASP A 386 -6.75 -15.36 -8.22
CA ASP A 386 -7.53 -16.05 -7.19
C ASP A 386 -6.78 -16.20 -5.87
N TRP A 387 -5.50 -16.54 -5.91
CA TRP A 387 -4.69 -16.72 -4.72
C TRP A 387 -4.42 -15.40 -3.95
N ILE A 388 -4.52 -14.24 -4.63
CA ILE A 388 -4.43 -12.90 -4.00
C ILE A 388 -5.82 -12.44 -3.55
N TYR A 389 -6.76 -12.33 -4.51
CA TYR A 389 -8.06 -11.71 -4.30
C TYR A 389 -9.02 -12.61 -3.50
N GLY A 390 -8.85 -13.93 -3.63
CA GLY A 390 -9.64 -14.91 -2.89
C GLY A 390 -9.32 -15.04 -1.42
N TRP A 391 -8.17 -14.52 -0.96
CA TRP A 391 -7.77 -14.60 0.44
C TRP A 391 -8.82 -13.95 1.37
N THR A 392 -9.04 -14.60 2.50
CA THR A 392 -9.96 -14.14 3.53
C THR A 392 -9.21 -13.92 4.83
N PRO A 393 -9.55 -12.85 5.60
CA PRO A 393 -8.98 -12.66 6.92
C PRO A 393 -9.39 -13.81 7.87
N PRO A 394 -8.62 -14.05 8.93
CA PRO A 394 -9.03 -14.98 9.98
C PRO A 394 -10.32 -14.48 10.64
N SER A 395 -11.16 -15.44 11.06
CA SER A 395 -12.44 -15.19 11.72
C SER A 395 -12.23 -14.84 13.19
#